data_b5030ef478fee34ae796dfbbe0cac5d9
#
_entry.id   b5030ef478fee34ae796dfbbe0cac5d9
#
_cell.length_a   1.000
_cell.length_b   1.000
_cell.length_c   1.000
_cell.angle_alpha   90.00
_cell.angle_beta   90.00
_cell.angle_gamma   90.00
#
_symmetry.space_group_name_H-M   'P 1'
#
loop_
_entity.id
_entity.type
_entity.pdbx_description
1 polymer ?
#
loop_
_entity_poly.entity_id
_entity_poly.type
_entity_poly.pdbx_seq_one_letter_code
_entity_poly.pdbx_strand_id
1 'polypeptide(L)'
;IDYFYYDYDKLREENIDPIVFFFGGQYPILDYQVHCSIDKDLCTQYRTMNGAPDFKQGADKDAVVLDVREKNIDKTMPDYAYNPLAQTPYTMLFINADVVLEYIPKSMKTKGLQANPDAKVIQEDAWTLWDVTTSKWTFYKMFNKVIDEAKKISDPTERANYVYNFAMLNTLVHNNPYFSYRNFGSVFAFLLDKLKVPYSRLLVTNRMTEPIGQLANIWNVTDGFMLSNGQCYFPLSTRYVTTANTIPSIYQNRDAVATDAKKKFQKGPFRNVTVPGSQAKDNTEKVDIDATIDGILLNIKRQDATTGCDKEGNIMDYTSAEQMAQAWGADYGVTKFAQLYDKGLNVADQRAAERAEQDKKSIADNFSDEIKGYHDRAAVKVNDTKVLSCGEKDKPFTYLVDYQMDGLVKKAGRNLVVSVGQLVGQQVHIEGAERQRNVDIIYPYPRTYSVTVRLTIPDGYTVSPESLQKLNSNVDLSLIHISEPTRLLSI
;
A
#
# COMPACT_ATOMS: atom_id res chain seq x y z
N ILE A 1 11.84 -9.79 -32.68
CA ILE A 1 11.81 -10.99 -31.82
C ILE A 1 10.37 -11.47 -31.79
N ASP A 2 10.13 -12.67 -32.34
CA ASP A 2 8.79 -13.26 -32.30
C ASP A 2 8.67 -14.16 -31.09
N TYR A 3 7.58 -14.00 -30.32
CA TYR A 3 7.26 -14.86 -29.18
C TYR A 3 5.99 -15.63 -29.52
N PHE A 4 6.03 -16.93 -29.31
CA PHE A 4 4.85 -17.77 -29.24
C PHE A 4 4.87 -18.48 -27.87
N TYR A 5 3.80 -18.36 -27.12
CA TYR A 5 3.60 -19.13 -25.92
C TYR A 5 2.17 -19.61 -25.84
N TYR A 6 2.00 -20.72 -25.17
CA TYR A 6 0.71 -21.28 -24.83
C TYR A 6 0.60 -21.32 -23.32
N ASP A 7 -0.53 -20.85 -22.82
CA ASP A 7 -0.91 -20.98 -21.44
C ASP A 7 -2.22 -21.74 -21.33
N TYR A 8 -2.30 -22.64 -20.34
CA TYR A 8 -3.45 -23.51 -20.16
C TYR A 8 -3.99 -23.39 -18.76
N ASP A 9 -5.16 -22.77 -18.62
CA ASP A 9 -5.89 -22.67 -17.38
C ASP A 9 -7.05 -23.64 -17.32
N LYS A 10 -7.31 -24.19 -16.15
CA LYS A 10 -8.42 -25.08 -15.92
C LYS A 10 -9.64 -24.31 -15.43
N LEU A 11 -10.38 -23.69 -16.34
CA LEU A 11 -11.57 -22.86 -16.10
C LEU A 11 -12.58 -23.45 -15.11
N ARG A 12 -12.68 -24.78 -14.99
CA ARG A 12 -13.62 -25.46 -14.10
C ARG A 12 -13.06 -25.75 -12.72
N GLU A 13 -11.76 -25.63 -12.53
CA GLU A 13 -11.06 -25.96 -11.29
C GLU A 13 -10.48 -24.73 -10.60
N GLU A 14 -10.24 -23.65 -11.35
CA GLU A 14 -9.55 -22.45 -10.89
C GLU A 14 -10.31 -21.18 -11.27
N ASN A 15 -10.22 -20.15 -10.44
CA ASN A 15 -10.62 -18.80 -10.84
C ASN A 15 -9.52 -18.23 -11.73
N ILE A 16 -9.89 -17.80 -12.93
CA ILE A 16 -8.95 -17.10 -13.80
C ILE A 16 -8.98 -15.62 -13.47
N ASP A 17 -7.80 -15.05 -13.29
CA ASP A 17 -7.63 -13.62 -13.16
C ASP A 17 -8.11 -12.91 -14.44
N PRO A 18 -8.62 -11.68 -14.33
CA PRO A 18 -9.03 -10.91 -15.50
C PRO A 18 -7.90 -10.78 -16.51
N ILE A 19 -8.19 -11.00 -17.78
CA ILE A 19 -7.25 -10.74 -18.86
C ILE A 19 -7.30 -9.26 -19.18
N VAL A 20 -6.16 -8.57 -19.08
CA VAL A 20 -6.06 -7.13 -19.30
C VAL A 20 -5.32 -6.85 -20.59
N PHE A 21 -5.97 -6.19 -21.54
CA PHE A 21 -5.39 -5.75 -22.81
C PHE A 21 -5.11 -4.26 -22.73
N PHE A 22 -3.84 -3.86 -22.60
CA PHE A 22 -3.44 -2.46 -22.61
C PHE A 22 -3.24 -1.97 -24.05
N PHE A 23 -3.84 -0.83 -24.37
CA PHE A 23 -3.63 -0.11 -25.65
C PHE A 23 -2.57 0.97 -25.44
N GLY A 24 -1.37 0.52 -25.10
CA GLY A 24 -0.20 1.34 -24.84
C GLY A 24 0.89 0.54 -24.16
N GLY A 25 2.12 1.10 -24.14
CA GLY A 25 3.26 0.42 -23.56
C GLY A 25 4.48 1.33 -23.42
N GLN A 26 5.60 0.73 -23.00
CA GLN A 26 6.91 1.39 -22.90
C GLN A 26 7.49 1.73 -24.28
N TYR A 27 7.01 1.07 -25.33
CA TYR A 27 7.44 1.28 -26.71
C TYR A 27 6.24 1.62 -27.60
N PRO A 28 6.44 2.37 -28.72
CA PRO A 28 5.41 2.55 -29.73
C PRO A 28 5.01 1.22 -30.36
N ILE A 29 3.73 1.05 -30.65
CA ILE A 29 3.17 -0.17 -31.26
C ILE A 29 2.60 0.16 -32.64
N LEU A 30 3.14 -0.44 -33.68
CA LEU A 30 2.72 -0.15 -35.08
C LEU A 30 1.35 -0.77 -35.41
N ASP A 31 1.09 -1.97 -34.94
CA ASP A 31 -0.15 -2.70 -35.19
C ASP A 31 -0.43 -3.62 -34.00
N TYR A 32 -1.54 -3.36 -33.30
CA TYR A 32 -2.00 -4.11 -32.15
C TYR A 32 -3.32 -4.77 -32.46
N GLN A 33 -3.37 -6.08 -32.36
CA GLN A 33 -4.58 -6.85 -32.61
C GLN A 33 -4.88 -7.74 -31.42
N VAL A 34 -6.14 -7.78 -31.03
CA VAL A 34 -6.67 -8.76 -30.08
C VAL A 34 -7.80 -9.49 -30.78
N HIS A 35 -7.72 -10.82 -30.79
CA HIS A 35 -8.75 -11.71 -31.24
C HIS A 35 -9.06 -12.72 -30.13
N CYS A 36 -10.31 -12.77 -29.70
CA CYS A 36 -10.76 -13.72 -28.69
C CYS A 36 -11.90 -14.58 -29.29
N SER A 37 -11.78 -15.89 -29.15
CA SER A 37 -12.87 -16.85 -29.45
C SER A 37 -13.19 -17.62 -28.19
N ILE A 38 -14.37 -17.40 -27.63
CA ILE A 38 -14.77 -17.88 -26.30
C ILE A 38 -16.05 -18.68 -26.45
N ASP A 39 -16.10 -19.88 -25.87
CA ASP A 39 -17.31 -20.72 -25.90
C ASP A 39 -18.52 -19.93 -25.39
N LYS A 40 -19.61 -19.92 -26.14
CA LYS A 40 -20.85 -19.21 -25.81
C LYS A 40 -21.51 -19.68 -24.52
N ASP A 41 -21.21 -20.91 -24.08
CA ASP A 41 -21.71 -21.44 -22.84
C ASP A 41 -20.98 -20.93 -21.60
N LEU A 42 -19.88 -20.18 -21.77
CA LEU A 42 -19.19 -19.47 -20.71
C LEU A 42 -19.83 -18.09 -20.47
N CYS A 43 -19.69 -17.60 -19.24
CA CYS A 43 -20.04 -16.24 -18.88
C CYS A 43 -18.87 -15.31 -19.26
N THR A 44 -19.07 -14.48 -20.25
CA THR A 44 -18.06 -13.55 -20.75
C THR A 44 -18.48 -12.12 -20.44
N GLN A 45 -17.62 -11.38 -19.75
CA GLN A 45 -17.83 -9.96 -19.49
C GLN A 45 -16.57 -9.20 -19.91
N TYR A 46 -16.73 -8.02 -20.49
CA TYR A 46 -15.59 -7.10 -20.63
C TYR A 46 -16.00 -5.68 -20.29
N ARG A 47 -15.00 -4.89 -19.89
CA ARG A 47 -15.12 -3.45 -19.69
C ARG A 47 -13.96 -2.71 -20.31
N THR A 48 -14.27 -1.69 -21.10
CA THR A 48 -13.31 -0.74 -21.64
C THR A 48 -13.08 0.39 -20.65
N MET A 49 -11.81 0.77 -20.46
CA MET A 49 -11.36 1.75 -19.47
C MET A 49 -10.46 2.79 -20.11
N ASN A 50 -10.46 4.00 -19.55
CA ASN A 50 -9.58 5.11 -19.94
C ASN A 50 -9.63 5.43 -21.45
N GLY A 51 -10.80 5.26 -22.10
CA GLY A 51 -10.95 5.52 -23.52
C GLY A 51 -10.43 4.41 -24.45
N ALA A 52 -10.26 3.19 -23.93
CA ALA A 52 -9.90 2.05 -24.80
C ALA A 52 -10.97 1.82 -25.90
N PRO A 53 -10.54 1.37 -27.08
CA PRO A 53 -11.46 1.02 -28.15
C PRO A 53 -12.33 -0.17 -27.74
N ASP A 54 -13.58 -0.17 -28.21
CA ASP A 54 -14.52 -1.25 -27.96
C ASP A 54 -14.27 -2.44 -28.91
N PHE A 55 -14.61 -3.63 -28.47
CA PHE A 55 -14.53 -4.81 -29.31
C PHE A 55 -15.61 -4.81 -30.39
N LYS A 56 -15.26 -5.24 -31.59
CA LYS A 56 -16.20 -5.64 -32.62
C LYS A 56 -16.57 -7.10 -32.41
N GLN A 57 -17.87 -7.38 -32.38
CA GLN A 57 -18.37 -8.74 -32.23
C GLN A 57 -18.41 -9.42 -33.61
N GLY A 58 -17.76 -10.58 -33.71
CA GLY A 58 -17.85 -11.46 -34.88
C GLY A 58 -19.10 -12.32 -34.84
N ALA A 59 -19.46 -12.88 -35.98
CA ALA A 59 -20.59 -13.81 -36.13
C ALA A 59 -20.10 -15.25 -36.09
N ASP A 60 -20.31 -15.93 -34.95
CA ASP A 60 -20.11 -17.35 -34.80
C ASP A 60 -21.33 -17.97 -34.06
N LYS A 61 -21.70 -19.21 -34.42
CA LYS A 61 -22.83 -19.86 -33.79
C LYS A 61 -22.49 -20.45 -32.41
N ASP A 62 -21.24 -20.81 -32.21
CA ASP A 62 -20.78 -21.58 -31.06
C ASP A 62 -19.79 -20.83 -30.19
N ALA A 63 -19.37 -19.63 -30.60
CA ALA A 63 -18.42 -18.82 -29.87
C ALA A 63 -18.84 -17.34 -29.79
N VAL A 64 -18.43 -16.68 -28.71
CA VAL A 64 -18.34 -15.23 -28.60
C VAL A 64 -17.02 -14.83 -29.24
N VAL A 65 -17.09 -14.12 -30.36
CA VAL A 65 -15.90 -13.63 -31.07
C VAL A 65 -15.75 -12.14 -30.83
N LEU A 66 -14.60 -11.73 -30.33
CA LEU A 66 -14.26 -10.34 -30.03
C LEU A 66 -12.99 -9.94 -30.74
N ASP A 67 -13.06 -8.90 -31.55
CA ASP A 67 -11.95 -8.37 -32.33
C ASP A 67 -11.73 -6.89 -32.04
N VAL A 68 -10.47 -6.50 -31.87
CA VAL A 68 -10.05 -5.10 -31.87
C VAL A 68 -8.70 -4.96 -32.55
N ARG A 69 -8.52 -3.88 -33.30
CA ARG A 69 -7.25 -3.57 -33.95
C ARG A 69 -6.99 -2.07 -33.90
N GLU A 70 -5.85 -1.71 -33.34
CA GLU A 70 -5.36 -0.34 -33.26
C GLU A 70 -3.99 -0.23 -33.93
N LYS A 71 -3.70 0.92 -34.55
CA LYS A 71 -2.44 1.15 -35.25
C LYS A 71 -1.78 2.42 -34.77
N ASN A 72 -0.44 2.43 -34.86
CA ASN A 72 0.40 3.59 -34.54
C ASN A 72 0.09 4.13 -33.11
N ILE A 73 0.08 3.24 -32.14
CA ILE A 73 -0.07 3.60 -30.73
C ILE A 73 1.28 4.16 -30.25
N ASP A 74 1.28 5.39 -29.77
CA ASP A 74 2.48 6.02 -29.22
C ASP A 74 2.91 5.39 -27.88
N LYS A 75 4.17 5.62 -27.49
CA LYS A 75 4.64 5.29 -26.13
C LYS A 75 3.77 6.04 -25.12
N THR A 76 3.12 5.29 -24.21
CA THR A 76 2.20 5.84 -23.21
C THR A 76 2.64 5.61 -21.78
N MET A 77 3.56 4.66 -21.54
CA MET A 77 4.00 4.26 -20.20
C MET A 77 5.37 4.85 -19.89
N PRO A 78 5.46 5.93 -19.11
CA PRO A 78 6.71 6.40 -18.52
C PRO A 78 7.20 5.44 -17.42
N ASP A 79 8.47 5.52 -17.06
CA ASP A 79 9.09 4.60 -16.10
C ASP A 79 8.84 5.03 -14.64
N TYR A 80 8.57 6.32 -14.40
CA TYR A 80 8.46 6.90 -13.06
C TYR A 80 7.02 7.29 -12.67
N ALA A 81 6.60 6.90 -11.48
CA ALA A 81 5.33 7.32 -10.84
C ALA A 81 4.12 7.23 -11.78
N TYR A 82 3.97 6.08 -12.41
CA TYR A 82 2.96 5.76 -13.38
C TYR A 82 2.12 4.55 -12.96
N ASN A 83 0.83 4.61 -13.23
CA ASN A 83 -0.07 3.48 -13.02
C ASN A 83 -0.83 3.13 -14.30
N PRO A 84 -0.54 1.99 -14.94
CA PRO A 84 -1.20 1.57 -16.17
C PRO A 84 -2.73 1.52 -16.06
N LEU A 85 -3.27 0.96 -14.99
CA LEU A 85 -4.73 0.83 -14.80
C LEU A 85 -5.45 2.17 -14.60
N ALA A 86 -4.74 3.20 -14.10
CA ALA A 86 -5.32 4.53 -13.93
C ALA A 86 -5.15 5.43 -15.18
N GLN A 87 -4.13 5.19 -16.00
CA GLN A 87 -3.68 6.16 -17.00
C GLN A 87 -3.60 5.65 -18.44
N THR A 88 -3.52 4.34 -18.65
CA THR A 88 -3.49 3.78 -20.01
C THR A 88 -4.88 3.31 -20.43
N PRO A 89 -5.29 3.49 -21.68
CA PRO A 89 -6.45 2.81 -22.22
C PRO A 89 -6.29 1.29 -22.12
N TYR A 90 -7.26 0.60 -21.55
CA TYR A 90 -7.25 -0.87 -21.44
C TYR A 90 -8.65 -1.47 -21.49
N THR A 91 -8.72 -2.73 -21.86
CA THR A 91 -9.93 -3.55 -21.72
C THR A 91 -9.65 -4.69 -20.76
N MET A 92 -10.55 -4.89 -19.80
CA MET A 92 -10.52 -6.00 -18.86
C MET A 92 -11.58 -7.03 -19.27
N LEU A 93 -11.13 -8.25 -19.56
CA LEU A 93 -11.96 -9.36 -19.99
C LEU A 93 -12.05 -10.41 -18.88
N PHE A 94 -13.27 -10.80 -18.53
CA PHE A 94 -13.57 -11.83 -17.55
C PHE A 94 -14.25 -13.02 -18.24
N ILE A 95 -13.75 -14.23 -17.97
CA ILE A 95 -14.31 -15.46 -18.47
C ILE A 95 -14.57 -16.37 -17.26
N ASN A 96 -15.82 -16.74 -17.01
CA ASN A 96 -16.19 -17.57 -15.88
C ASN A 96 -16.92 -18.82 -16.37
N ALA A 97 -16.53 -19.98 -15.83
CA ALA A 97 -17.29 -21.21 -15.99
C ALA A 97 -18.35 -21.34 -14.89
N ASP A 98 -19.52 -21.80 -15.24
CA ASP A 98 -20.71 -21.90 -14.38
C ASP A 98 -20.51 -22.76 -13.10
N VAL A 99 -19.43 -23.51 -13.02
CA VAL A 99 -19.23 -24.57 -12.02
C VAL A 99 -18.32 -24.17 -10.84
N VAL A 100 -17.53 -23.10 -10.96
CA VAL A 100 -16.39 -22.87 -10.05
C VAL A 100 -16.77 -22.22 -8.72
N LEU A 101 -17.88 -21.49 -8.65
CA LEU A 101 -18.25 -20.80 -7.42
C LEU A 101 -19.74 -20.95 -7.08
N GLU A 102 -20.03 -21.70 -6.04
CA GLU A 102 -21.37 -21.86 -5.46
C GLU A 102 -22.04 -20.53 -5.07
N TYR A 103 -21.27 -19.45 -4.96
CA TYR A 103 -21.67 -18.12 -4.47
C TYR A 103 -21.48 -16.98 -5.48
N ILE A 104 -21.30 -17.26 -6.78
CA ILE A 104 -21.23 -16.19 -7.79
C ILE A 104 -22.61 -15.55 -7.95
N PRO A 105 -22.69 -14.20 -7.95
CA PRO A 105 -23.93 -13.48 -8.24
C PRO A 105 -24.53 -13.84 -9.61
N LYS A 106 -25.84 -13.67 -9.74
CA LYS A 106 -26.57 -14.03 -10.96
C LYS A 106 -26.05 -13.33 -12.22
N SER A 107 -25.62 -12.07 -12.12
CA SER A 107 -25.07 -11.31 -13.25
C SER A 107 -23.83 -11.97 -13.84
N MET A 108 -23.01 -12.60 -13.00
CA MET A 108 -21.80 -13.31 -13.42
C MET A 108 -22.06 -14.75 -13.87
N LYS A 109 -23.30 -15.24 -13.75
CA LYS A 109 -23.75 -16.58 -14.25
C LYS A 109 -24.47 -16.50 -15.59
N THR A 110 -24.62 -15.31 -16.15
CA THR A 110 -25.29 -15.13 -17.44
C THR A 110 -24.39 -15.60 -18.56
N LYS A 111 -24.78 -16.70 -19.23
CA LYS A 111 -24.07 -17.22 -20.40
C LYS A 111 -24.00 -16.19 -21.53
N GLY A 112 -22.95 -16.30 -22.32
CA GLY A 112 -22.70 -15.39 -23.43
C GLY A 112 -22.04 -14.07 -23.00
N LEU A 113 -22.13 -13.07 -23.84
CA LEU A 113 -21.41 -11.82 -23.73
C LEU A 113 -22.20 -10.73 -22.99
N GLN A 114 -21.56 -10.08 -22.05
CA GLN A 114 -21.98 -8.86 -21.41
C GLN A 114 -20.91 -7.77 -21.64
N ALA A 115 -21.17 -6.89 -22.59
CA ALA A 115 -20.29 -5.77 -22.92
C ALA A 115 -20.58 -4.57 -22.00
N ASN A 116 -19.56 -4.04 -21.34
CA ASN A 116 -19.66 -2.85 -20.49
C ASN A 116 -20.89 -2.86 -19.54
N PRO A 117 -21.05 -3.89 -18.67
CA PRO A 117 -22.22 -4.01 -17.80
C PRO A 117 -22.36 -2.79 -16.87
N ASP A 118 -23.61 -2.48 -16.44
CA ASP A 118 -23.84 -1.36 -15.53
C ASP A 118 -23.11 -1.62 -14.19
N ALA A 119 -22.28 -0.66 -13.78
CA ALA A 119 -21.53 -0.73 -12.53
C ALA A 119 -22.43 -0.87 -11.30
N LYS A 120 -23.67 -0.36 -11.34
CA LYS A 120 -24.64 -0.51 -10.24
C LYS A 120 -25.02 -1.97 -10.03
N VAL A 121 -25.20 -2.73 -11.10
CA VAL A 121 -25.48 -4.17 -11.01
C VAL A 121 -24.32 -4.89 -10.34
N ILE A 122 -23.08 -4.56 -10.70
CA ILE A 122 -21.90 -5.14 -10.08
C ILE A 122 -21.79 -4.74 -8.59
N GLN A 123 -22.13 -3.50 -8.23
CA GLN A 123 -22.18 -3.03 -6.83
C GLN A 123 -23.25 -3.81 -6.02
N GLU A 124 -24.45 -4.01 -6.57
CA GLU A 124 -25.51 -4.78 -5.92
C GLU A 124 -25.11 -6.26 -5.71
N ASP A 125 -24.43 -6.84 -6.68
CA ASP A 125 -23.87 -8.19 -6.59
C ASP A 125 -22.76 -8.26 -5.52
N ALA A 126 -21.89 -7.25 -5.41
CA ALA A 126 -20.90 -7.17 -4.36
C ALA A 126 -21.55 -7.10 -2.97
N TRP A 127 -22.59 -6.28 -2.78
CA TRP A 127 -23.37 -6.24 -1.55
C TRP A 127 -24.00 -7.59 -1.19
N THR A 128 -24.47 -8.34 -2.19
CA THR A 128 -25.05 -9.67 -1.99
C THR A 128 -23.98 -10.65 -1.50
N LEU A 129 -22.79 -10.60 -2.07
CA LEU A 129 -21.68 -11.45 -1.65
C LEU A 129 -21.26 -11.18 -0.18
N TRP A 130 -21.20 -9.92 0.22
CA TRP A 130 -20.86 -9.55 1.60
C TRP A 130 -21.95 -9.96 2.62
N ASP A 131 -23.22 -9.98 2.23
CA ASP A 131 -24.32 -10.41 3.11
C ASP A 131 -24.29 -11.91 3.41
N VAL A 132 -23.83 -12.74 2.46
CA VAL A 132 -23.72 -14.20 2.62
C VAL A 132 -22.57 -14.60 3.56
N THR A 133 -21.52 -13.80 3.68
CA THR A 133 -20.32 -14.13 4.46
C THR A 133 -20.49 -13.96 5.98
N THR A 134 -21.66 -13.56 6.46
CA THR A 134 -21.94 -13.39 7.89
C THR A 134 -22.15 -14.73 8.61
N SER A 135 -21.13 -15.57 8.70
CA SER A 135 -21.20 -16.80 9.49
C SER A 135 -21.03 -16.52 10.99
N LYS A 136 -21.73 -17.29 11.84
CA LYS A 136 -21.63 -17.23 13.30
C LYS A 136 -20.27 -17.81 13.72
N TRP A 137 -19.32 -16.97 14.08
CA TRP A 137 -17.97 -17.37 14.41
C TRP A 137 -17.79 -17.70 15.88
N THR A 138 -17.15 -18.80 16.19
CA THR A 138 -16.60 -19.15 17.52
C THR A 138 -15.45 -18.26 17.94
N PHE A 139 -15.05 -17.37 17.07
CA PHE A 139 -13.89 -16.48 17.11
C PHE A 139 -13.95 -15.40 18.19
N TYR A 140 -15.10 -15.13 18.73
CA TYR A 140 -15.34 -13.98 19.61
C TYR A 140 -14.79 -14.14 21.03
N LYS A 141 -14.34 -15.33 21.43
CA LYS A 141 -13.85 -15.54 22.81
C LYS A 141 -12.64 -14.66 23.14
N MET A 142 -11.70 -14.51 22.21
CA MET A 142 -10.53 -13.65 22.40
C MET A 142 -10.89 -12.17 22.52
N PHE A 143 -11.99 -11.72 21.91
CA PHE A 143 -12.46 -10.35 21.97
C PHE A 143 -13.31 -10.02 23.18
N ASN A 144 -13.82 -11.00 23.93
CA ASN A 144 -14.74 -10.72 25.04
C ASN A 144 -14.14 -9.74 26.05
N LYS A 145 -12.90 -10.00 26.51
CA LYS A 145 -12.21 -9.10 27.43
C LYS A 145 -12.00 -7.72 26.84
N VAL A 146 -11.58 -7.64 25.58
CA VAL A 146 -11.32 -6.38 24.87
C VAL A 146 -12.61 -5.60 24.65
N ILE A 147 -13.72 -6.26 24.31
CA ILE A 147 -15.05 -5.67 24.19
C ILE A 147 -15.50 -5.09 25.54
N ASP A 148 -15.30 -5.82 26.64
CA ASP A 148 -15.71 -5.37 27.97
C ASP A 148 -14.89 -4.16 28.42
N GLU A 149 -13.61 -4.10 28.14
CA GLU A 149 -12.78 -2.91 28.36
C GLU A 149 -13.21 -1.74 27.47
N ALA A 150 -13.43 -1.99 26.18
CA ALA A 150 -13.89 -0.96 25.24
C ALA A 150 -15.23 -0.32 25.66
N LYS A 151 -16.16 -1.09 26.25
CA LYS A 151 -17.44 -0.56 26.75
C LYS A 151 -17.29 0.50 27.85
N LYS A 152 -16.16 0.51 28.56
CA LYS A 152 -15.85 1.51 29.58
C LYS A 152 -15.45 2.86 28.99
N ILE A 153 -15.04 2.88 27.72
CA ILE A 153 -14.69 4.09 26.98
C ILE A 153 -15.99 4.82 26.63
N SER A 154 -16.11 6.10 26.94
CA SER A 154 -17.32 6.88 26.71
C SER A 154 -17.54 7.24 25.25
N ASP A 155 -16.46 7.58 24.53
CA ASP A 155 -16.52 7.99 23.13
C ASP A 155 -16.70 6.78 22.19
N PRO A 156 -17.71 6.79 21.29
CA PRO A 156 -17.94 5.68 20.37
C PRO A 156 -16.81 5.46 19.37
N THR A 157 -16.16 6.52 18.91
CA THR A 157 -15.04 6.43 17.97
C THR A 157 -13.84 5.76 18.64
N GLU A 158 -13.52 6.17 19.85
CA GLU A 158 -12.43 5.56 20.63
C GLU A 158 -12.73 4.09 20.99
N ARG A 159 -13.98 3.70 21.18
CA ARG A 159 -14.34 2.28 21.29
C ARG A 159 -14.01 1.49 20.04
N ALA A 160 -14.38 2.05 18.88
CA ALA A 160 -14.09 1.42 17.59
C ALA A 160 -12.58 1.34 17.34
N ASN A 161 -11.85 2.43 17.59
CA ASN A 161 -10.39 2.49 17.49
C ASN A 161 -9.71 1.43 18.35
N TYR A 162 -10.15 1.29 19.59
CA TYR A 162 -9.59 0.33 20.54
C TYR A 162 -9.69 -1.11 20.04
N VAL A 163 -10.85 -1.54 19.57
CA VAL A 163 -11.03 -2.91 19.06
C VAL A 163 -10.41 -3.11 17.69
N TYR A 164 -10.35 -2.09 16.86
CA TYR A 164 -9.69 -2.16 15.55
C TYR A 164 -8.18 -2.35 15.70
N ASN A 165 -7.53 -1.56 16.53
CA ASN A 165 -6.09 -1.67 16.78
C ASN A 165 -5.72 -3.01 17.45
N PHE A 166 -6.57 -3.55 18.32
CA PHE A 166 -6.37 -4.89 18.85
C PHE A 166 -6.51 -5.96 17.78
N ALA A 167 -7.50 -5.84 16.87
CA ALA A 167 -7.66 -6.74 15.75
C ALA A 167 -6.44 -6.67 14.80
N MET A 168 -5.91 -5.48 14.56
CA MET A 168 -4.68 -5.28 13.78
C MET A 168 -3.50 -6.04 14.40
N LEU A 169 -3.22 -5.83 15.68
CA LEU A 169 -2.14 -6.52 16.38
C LEU A 169 -2.27 -8.04 16.27
N ASN A 170 -3.48 -8.58 16.47
CA ASN A 170 -3.72 -10.01 16.33
C ASN A 170 -3.54 -10.51 14.89
N THR A 171 -3.95 -9.73 13.90
CA THR A 171 -3.78 -10.10 12.47
C THR A 171 -2.31 -10.23 12.11
N LEU A 172 -1.48 -9.27 12.52
CA LEU A 172 -0.04 -9.28 12.27
C LEU A 172 0.66 -10.44 12.98
N VAL A 173 0.34 -10.65 14.26
CA VAL A 173 0.97 -11.67 15.08
C VAL A 173 0.62 -13.10 14.63
N HIS A 174 -0.65 -13.34 14.34
CA HIS A 174 -1.12 -14.68 13.99
C HIS A 174 -1.11 -14.97 12.49
N ASN A 175 -0.73 -14.00 11.66
CA ASN A 175 -0.94 -14.06 10.22
C ASN A 175 -2.39 -14.48 9.90
N ASN A 176 -3.34 -13.93 10.65
CA ASN A 176 -4.70 -14.41 10.69
C ASN A 176 -5.54 -13.79 9.59
N PRO A 177 -6.02 -14.57 8.61
CA PRO A 177 -6.83 -14.06 7.52
C PRO A 177 -8.24 -13.61 7.94
N TYR A 178 -8.66 -13.81 9.18
CA TYR A 178 -10.03 -13.49 9.61
C TYR A 178 -10.35 -11.99 9.62
N PHE A 179 -9.35 -11.12 9.78
CA PHE A 179 -9.50 -9.68 9.67
C PHE A 179 -9.05 -9.13 8.32
N SER A 180 -8.50 -9.99 7.48
CA SER A 180 -8.19 -9.64 6.12
C SER A 180 -9.45 -9.63 5.27
N TYR A 181 -9.31 -9.22 4.05
CA TYR A 181 -10.25 -8.91 3.00
C TYR A 181 -11.63 -9.58 3.03
N ARG A 182 -11.74 -10.88 3.30
CA ARG A 182 -13.01 -11.62 3.16
C ARG A 182 -13.91 -11.56 4.39
N ASN A 183 -13.33 -11.51 5.57
CA ASN A 183 -14.08 -11.67 6.82
C ASN A 183 -14.18 -10.38 7.63
N PHE A 184 -13.40 -9.36 7.28
CA PHE A 184 -13.34 -8.09 7.99
C PHE A 184 -14.73 -7.48 8.19
N GLY A 185 -15.52 -7.39 7.10
CA GLY A 185 -16.84 -6.78 7.15
C GLY A 185 -17.77 -7.41 8.16
N SER A 186 -17.80 -8.75 8.24
CA SER A 186 -18.65 -9.47 9.19
C SER A 186 -18.17 -9.32 10.63
N VAL A 187 -16.85 -9.45 10.83
CA VAL A 187 -16.27 -9.43 12.17
C VAL A 187 -16.32 -8.03 12.76
N PHE A 188 -15.94 -7.02 11.98
CA PHE A 188 -15.93 -5.65 12.47
C PHE A 188 -17.33 -5.09 12.71
N ALA A 189 -18.31 -5.42 11.82
CA ALA A 189 -19.72 -5.11 12.05
C ALA A 189 -20.21 -5.69 13.39
N PHE A 190 -19.89 -6.95 13.67
CA PHE A 190 -20.23 -7.56 14.96
C PHE A 190 -19.62 -6.83 16.15
N LEU A 191 -18.34 -6.43 16.07
CA LEU A 191 -17.67 -5.68 17.13
C LEU A 191 -18.35 -4.32 17.37
N LEU A 192 -18.63 -3.57 16.30
CA LEU A 192 -19.32 -2.29 16.38
C LEU A 192 -20.73 -2.41 16.97
N ASP A 193 -21.50 -3.44 16.57
CA ASP A 193 -22.83 -3.71 17.11
C ASP A 193 -22.77 -4.05 18.61
N LYS A 194 -21.80 -4.87 19.05
CA LYS A 194 -21.59 -5.19 20.47
C LYS A 194 -21.22 -3.95 21.32
N LEU A 195 -20.51 -3.02 20.71
CA LEU A 195 -20.09 -1.76 21.32
C LEU A 195 -21.14 -0.65 21.19
N LYS A 196 -22.25 -0.90 20.49
CA LYS A 196 -23.30 0.08 20.17
C LYS A 196 -22.72 1.33 19.46
N VAL A 197 -21.77 1.14 18.56
CA VAL A 197 -21.20 2.18 17.71
C VAL A 197 -22.01 2.24 16.41
N PRO A 198 -22.65 3.36 16.08
CA PRO A 198 -23.34 3.50 14.80
C PRO A 198 -22.34 3.64 13.63
N TYR A 199 -22.63 2.99 12.52
CA TYR A 199 -21.77 3.00 11.34
C TYR A 199 -22.58 2.84 10.05
N SER A 200 -21.99 3.30 8.94
CA SER A 200 -22.36 2.93 7.57
C SER A 200 -21.36 1.91 7.04
N ARG A 201 -21.84 0.96 6.25
CA ARG A 201 -20.94 0.12 5.44
C ARG A 201 -20.60 0.82 4.13
N LEU A 202 -19.38 0.60 3.63
CA LEU A 202 -18.85 1.18 2.41
C LEU A 202 -18.51 0.09 1.39
N LEU A 203 -18.73 0.38 0.10
CA LEU A 203 -18.02 -0.26 -1.01
C LEU A 203 -17.11 0.77 -1.64
N VAL A 204 -15.84 0.47 -1.78
CA VAL A 204 -14.83 1.33 -2.37
C VAL A 204 -13.88 0.53 -3.25
N THR A 205 -13.38 1.13 -4.30
CA THR A 205 -12.33 0.55 -5.15
C THR A 205 -10.96 1.10 -4.78
N ASN A 206 -9.91 0.34 -5.05
CA ASN A 206 -8.54 0.84 -4.94
C ASN A 206 -8.33 2.01 -5.93
N ARG A 207 -7.69 3.11 -5.47
CA ARG A 207 -7.40 4.27 -6.34
C ARG A 207 -6.49 3.95 -7.53
N MET A 208 -5.80 2.83 -7.47
CA MET A 208 -4.93 2.34 -8.54
C MET A 208 -5.68 1.47 -9.56
N THR A 209 -6.99 1.29 -9.38
CA THR A 209 -7.88 0.57 -10.29
C THR A 209 -9.05 1.46 -10.74
N GLU A 210 -10.07 0.88 -11.34
CA GLU A 210 -11.24 1.61 -11.84
C GLU A 210 -12.02 2.34 -10.72
N PRO A 211 -12.67 3.47 -11.03
CA PRO A 211 -13.60 4.15 -10.13
C PRO A 211 -14.82 3.27 -9.81
N ILE A 212 -15.42 3.46 -8.61
CA ILE A 212 -16.62 2.70 -8.19
C ILE A 212 -17.78 2.82 -9.20
N GLY A 213 -17.89 3.96 -9.88
CA GLY A 213 -18.89 4.19 -10.94
C GLY A 213 -18.59 3.45 -12.25
N GLN A 214 -17.40 2.89 -12.38
CA GLN A 214 -16.96 2.08 -13.52
C GLN A 214 -16.54 0.67 -13.08
N LEU A 215 -17.02 0.23 -11.93
CA LEU A 215 -16.67 -1.08 -11.37
C LEU A 215 -16.91 -2.18 -12.41
N ALA A 216 -15.83 -2.90 -12.72
CA ALA A 216 -15.82 -3.93 -13.75
C ALA A 216 -16.08 -5.33 -13.19
N ASN A 217 -15.68 -5.56 -11.93
CA ASN A 217 -15.76 -6.87 -11.28
C ASN A 217 -16.00 -6.71 -9.77
N ILE A 218 -16.73 -7.65 -9.18
CA ILE A 218 -17.00 -7.71 -7.73
C ILE A 218 -15.72 -7.89 -6.88
N TRP A 219 -14.65 -8.40 -7.46
CA TRP A 219 -13.38 -8.63 -6.75
C TRP A 219 -12.53 -7.37 -6.62
N ASN A 220 -12.80 -6.33 -7.42
CA ASN A 220 -12.08 -5.07 -7.38
C ASN A 220 -12.65 -4.08 -6.35
N VAL A 221 -13.63 -4.50 -5.57
CA VAL A 221 -14.24 -3.67 -4.52
C VAL A 221 -13.88 -4.18 -3.14
N THR A 222 -13.68 -3.23 -2.22
CA THR A 222 -13.39 -3.49 -0.81
C THR A 222 -14.56 -3.03 0.06
N ASP A 223 -14.88 -3.85 1.06
CA ASP A 223 -15.84 -3.53 2.12
C ASP A 223 -15.14 -2.73 3.23
N GLY A 224 -15.71 -1.59 3.58
CA GLY A 224 -15.22 -0.72 4.64
C GLY A 224 -16.34 -0.24 5.55
N PHE A 225 -15.99 0.59 6.53
CA PHE A 225 -16.93 1.20 7.47
C PHE A 225 -16.65 2.69 7.59
N MET A 226 -17.71 3.47 7.80
CA MET A 226 -17.60 4.91 8.06
C MET A 226 -18.48 5.26 9.26
N LEU A 227 -17.92 5.96 10.22
CA LEU A 227 -18.67 6.54 11.33
C LEU A 227 -19.25 7.90 10.95
N SER A 228 -20.15 8.43 11.76
CA SER A 228 -20.81 9.73 11.50
C SER A 228 -19.85 10.93 11.50
N ASN A 229 -18.69 10.81 12.15
CA ASN A 229 -17.64 11.83 12.15
C ASN A 229 -16.68 11.73 10.93
N GLY A 230 -16.91 10.79 10.00
CA GLY A 230 -16.08 10.57 8.82
C GLY A 230 -14.93 9.59 9.03
N GLN A 231 -14.72 9.08 10.24
CA GLN A 231 -13.71 8.05 10.52
C GLN A 231 -14.01 6.79 9.70
N CYS A 232 -13.02 6.30 8.95
CA CYS A 232 -13.14 5.12 8.11
C CYS A 232 -12.24 3.99 8.60
N TYR A 233 -12.72 2.74 8.42
CA TYR A 233 -11.99 1.53 8.73
C TYR A 233 -12.03 0.58 7.54
N PHE A 234 -10.89 -0.04 7.27
CA PHE A 234 -10.70 -0.94 6.12
C PHE A 234 -10.12 -2.28 6.57
N PRO A 235 -10.18 -3.33 5.73
CA PRO A 235 -9.59 -4.62 6.03
C PRO A 235 -8.12 -4.50 6.42
N LEU A 236 -7.72 -5.32 7.39
CA LEU A 236 -6.36 -5.34 7.91
C LEU A 236 -5.43 -6.13 6.97
N SER A 237 -4.21 -5.68 6.86
CA SER A 237 -3.15 -6.36 6.12
C SER A 237 -2.35 -7.28 7.05
N THR A 238 -1.80 -8.36 6.49
CA THR A 238 -0.78 -9.19 7.15
C THR A 238 0.64 -8.74 6.82
N ARG A 239 0.79 -7.74 5.96
CA ARG A 239 2.09 -7.27 5.43
C ARG A 239 2.50 -5.89 5.91
N TYR A 240 1.56 -5.07 6.34
CA TYR A 240 1.82 -3.72 6.84
C TYR A 240 0.85 -3.38 7.96
N VAL A 241 1.28 -2.47 8.82
CA VAL A 241 0.49 -2.02 9.97
C VAL A 241 -0.56 -1.03 9.51
N THR A 242 -1.83 -1.31 9.79
CA THR A 242 -2.94 -0.37 9.56
C THR A 242 -3.51 0.06 10.89
N THR A 243 -3.48 1.35 11.19
CA THR A 243 -4.02 1.90 12.44
C THR A 243 -5.41 2.48 12.26
N ALA A 244 -6.17 2.59 13.35
CA ALA A 244 -7.51 3.18 13.29
C ALA A 244 -7.52 4.64 12.79
N ASN A 245 -6.43 5.37 13.00
CA ASN A 245 -6.32 6.79 12.67
C ASN A 245 -5.73 7.04 11.28
N THR A 246 -5.33 5.99 10.56
CA THR A 246 -4.75 6.12 9.22
C THR A 246 -5.60 5.37 8.21
N ILE A 247 -6.12 6.08 7.23
CA ILE A 247 -6.81 5.47 6.10
C ILE A 247 -5.73 4.98 5.12
N PRO A 248 -5.74 3.70 4.72
CA PRO A 248 -4.78 3.20 3.73
C PRO A 248 -4.78 4.07 2.47
N SER A 249 -3.59 4.44 1.99
CA SER A 249 -3.41 5.38 0.87
C SER A 249 -4.20 4.98 -0.37
N ILE A 250 -4.38 3.69 -0.59
CA ILE A 250 -5.10 3.14 -1.75
C ILE A 250 -6.60 3.43 -1.76
N TYR A 251 -7.18 3.86 -0.62
CA TYR A 251 -8.61 4.23 -0.53
C TYR A 251 -8.84 5.73 -0.31
N GLN A 252 -7.79 6.50 -0.07
CA GLN A 252 -7.90 7.94 0.18
C GLN A 252 -8.42 8.72 -1.03
N ASN A 253 -9.27 9.72 -0.78
CA ASN A 253 -9.90 10.57 -1.79
C ASN A 253 -10.67 9.79 -2.87
N ARG A 254 -11.18 8.61 -2.51
CA ARG A 254 -11.91 7.74 -3.44
C ARG A 254 -13.41 7.86 -3.22
N ASP A 255 -14.17 7.94 -4.32
CA ASP A 255 -15.60 7.81 -4.25
C ASP A 255 -15.99 6.40 -3.84
N ALA A 256 -17.02 6.30 -3.02
CA ALA A 256 -17.52 5.07 -2.44
C ALA A 256 -19.05 5.08 -2.40
N VAL A 257 -19.66 3.92 -2.30
CA VAL A 257 -21.08 3.74 -2.07
C VAL A 257 -21.30 3.30 -0.63
N ALA A 258 -22.15 4.04 0.10
CA ALA A 258 -22.44 3.77 1.50
C ALA A 258 -23.88 3.30 1.71
N THR A 259 -24.09 2.46 2.72
CA THR A 259 -25.43 2.08 3.20
C THR A 259 -25.46 1.97 4.73
N ASP A 260 -26.55 2.43 5.33
CA ASP A 260 -26.82 2.25 6.77
C ASP A 260 -27.65 0.98 7.05
N ALA A 261 -27.97 0.21 6.02
CA ALA A 261 -28.69 -1.05 6.15
C ALA A 261 -27.93 -2.04 7.03
N LYS A 262 -28.63 -2.68 7.99
CA LYS A 262 -28.04 -3.69 8.88
C LYS A 262 -28.20 -5.12 8.33
N LYS A 263 -29.07 -5.29 7.36
CA LYS A 263 -29.37 -6.57 6.67
C LYS A 263 -29.83 -6.26 5.25
N LYS A 264 -29.62 -7.21 4.34
CA LYS A 264 -30.01 -7.07 2.93
C LYS A 264 -29.41 -5.82 2.31
N PHE A 265 -28.10 -5.67 2.44
CA PHE A 265 -27.35 -4.49 1.98
C PHE A 265 -27.67 -4.11 0.53
N GLN A 266 -27.90 -5.11 -0.35
CA GLN A 266 -28.27 -4.91 -1.75
C GLN A 266 -29.58 -4.13 -1.96
N LYS A 267 -30.38 -3.93 -0.92
CA LYS A 267 -31.65 -3.17 -1.02
C LYS A 267 -31.50 -1.69 -0.72
N GLY A 268 -30.32 -1.26 -0.25
CA GLY A 268 -30.09 0.14 0.13
C GLY A 268 -30.91 0.61 1.33
N PRO A 269 -31.15 1.89 1.51
CA PRO A 269 -30.78 2.96 0.57
C PRO A 269 -29.26 3.15 0.43
N PHE A 270 -28.84 3.60 -0.75
CA PHE A 270 -27.44 3.88 -1.06
C PHE A 270 -27.21 5.38 -1.16
N ARG A 271 -26.02 5.81 -0.75
CA ARG A 271 -25.56 7.18 -0.93
C ARG A 271 -24.10 7.19 -1.39
N ASN A 272 -23.77 8.14 -2.26
CA ASN A 272 -22.39 8.37 -2.63
C ASN A 272 -21.69 9.15 -1.53
N VAL A 273 -20.48 8.76 -1.22
CA VAL A 273 -19.58 9.40 -0.26
C VAL A 273 -18.18 9.42 -0.82
N THR A 274 -17.34 10.29 -0.30
CA THR A 274 -15.90 10.28 -0.62
C THR A 274 -15.12 9.87 0.64
N VAL A 275 -14.23 8.91 0.52
CA VAL A 275 -13.32 8.52 1.59
C VAL A 275 -12.35 9.67 1.86
N PRO A 276 -12.18 10.13 3.10
CA PRO A 276 -11.25 11.21 3.41
C PRO A 276 -9.82 10.90 2.99
N GLY A 277 -9.07 11.93 2.63
CA GLY A 277 -7.64 11.84 2.33
C GLY A 277 -6.78 12.49 3.39
N SER A 278 -5.52 12.07 3.49
CA SER A 278 -4.51 12.72 4.32
C SER A 278 -3.92 13.94 3.63
N GLN A 279 -3.36 14.86 4.42
CA GLN A 279 -2.59 16.00 3.96
C GLN A 279 -1.09 15.72 4.08
N ALA A 280 -0.24 16.51 3.40
CA ALA A 280 1.21 16.32 3.44
C ALA A 280 1.79 16.38 4.87
N LYS A 281 1.19 17.19 5.75
CA LYS A 281 1.59 17.31 7.16
C LYS A 281 1.29 16.06 7.99
N ASP A 282 0.39 15.19 7.52
CA ASP A 282 -0.02 13.97 8.23
C ASP A 282 0.94 12.81 7.91
N ASN A 283 1.60 12.89 6.75
CA ASN A 283 2.56 11.90 6.25
C ASN A 283 3.93 12.56 6.19
N THR A 284 4.70 12.42 7.25
CA THR A 284 6.01 13.08 7.36
C THR A 284 7.11 12.05 7.50
N GLU A 285 8.21 12.31 6.82
CA GLU A 285 9.48 11.63 7.03
C GLU A 285 10.51 12.67 7.44
N LYS A 286 11.01 12.56 8.66
CA LYS A 286 12.03 13.44 9.21
C LYS A 286 13.31 12.65 9.44
N VAL A 287 14.40 13.12 8.81
CA VAL A 287 15.71 12.49 8.86
C VAL A 287 16.70 13.45 9.52
N ASP A 288 17.28 13.05 10.64
CA ASP A 288 18.35 13.79 11.31
C ASP A 288 19.67 13.00 11.17
N ILE A 289 20.70 13.62 10.61
CA ILE A 289 21.99 13.02 10.30
C ILE A 289 23.10 13.76 11.00
N ASP A 290 23.87 13.06 11.84
CA ASP A 290 25.13 13.50 12.40
C ASP A 290 26.26 12.73 11.73
N ALA A 291 27.17 13.44 11.07
CA ALA A 291 28.28 12.86 10.33
C ALA A 291 29.63 13.38 10.81
N THR A 292 30.63 12.51 10.93
CA THR A 292 32.01 12.84 11.29
C THR A 292 32.99 12.23 10.31
N ILE A 293 34.03 12.97 9.94
CA ILE A 293 35.02 12.52 8.97
C ILE A 293 36.14 11.78 9.70
N ASP A 294 36.47 10.58 9.22
CA ASP A 294 37.60 9.77 9.67
C ASP A 294 38.47 9.39 8.46
N GLY A 295 39.45 10.15 8.18
CA GLY A 295 40.33 10.02 6.99
C GLY A 295 39.55 10.26 5.69
N ILE A 296 39.20 9.19 4.97
CA ILE A 296 38.36 9.22 3.76
C ILE A 296 37.02 8.56 4.00
N LEU A 297 36.73 8.15 5.22
CA LEU A 297 35.46 7.53 5.61
C LEU A 297 34.58 8.57 6.32
N LEU A 298 33.28 8.34 6.25
CA LEU A 298 32.29 9.07 7.02
C LEU A 298 31.63 8.12 8.03
N ASN A 299 31.67 8.49 9.30
CA ASN A 299 30.86 7.87 10.34
C ASN A 299 29.53 8.62 10.40
N ILE A 300 28.44 7.92 10.22
CA ILE A 300 27.09 8.49 10.08
C ILE A 300 26.19 7.88 11.15
N LYS A 301 25.53 8.77 11.90
CA LYS A 301 24.38 8.43 12.75
C LYS A 301 23.15 9.08 12.15
N ARG A 302 22.24 8.27 11.64
CA ARG A 302 21.00 8.73 11.03
C ARG A 302 19.81 8.26 11.84
N GLN A 303 18.97 9.20 12.23
CA GLN A 303 17.69 8.93 12.87
C GLN A 303 16.57 9.30 11.92
N ASP A 304 15.71 8.35 11.67
CA ASP A 304 14.51 8.48 10.84
C ASP A 304 13.26 8.44 11.71
N ALA A 305 12.30 9.32 11.43
CA ALA A 305 11.01 9.37 12.11
C ALA A 305 9.91 9.57 11.08
N THR A 306 9.01 8.57 10.96
CA THR A 306 7.92 8.55 9.97
C THR A 306 6.55 8.57 10.63
N THR A 307 5.58 9.25 9.99
CA THR A 307 4.19 9.35 10.43
C THR A 307 3.21 8.99 9.32
N GLY A 308 1.94 8.78 9.66
CA GLY A 308 0.87 8.52 8.70
C GLY A 308 1.15 7.30 7.82
N CYS A 309 0.92 7.44 6.52
CA CYS A 309 1.13 6.37 5.55
C CYS A 309 2.61 5.98 5.38
N ASP A 310 3.54 6.92 5.62
CA ASP A 310 4.98 6.62 5.54
C ASP A 310 5.43 5.63 6.62
N LYS A 311 4.75 5.63 7.79
CA LYS A 311 5.13 4.72 8.87
C LYS A 311 4.64 3.29 8.68
N GLU A 312 3.49 3.08 8.01
CA GLU A 312 2.82 1.78 7.94
C GLU A 312 3.65 0.70 7.23
N GLY A 313 4.37 1.06 6.17
CA GLY A 313 5.23 0.15 5.41
C GLY A 313 6.50 -0.27 6.16
N ASN A 314 7.02 0.61 7.01
CA ASN A 314 8.35 0.43 7.62
C ASN A 314 8.32 -0.34 8.94
N ILE A 315 7.22 -0.29 9.68
CA ILE A 315 7.17 -0.88 11.03
C ILE A 315 7.53 -2.36 11.03
N MET A 316 6.95 -3.14 10.11
CA MET A 316 7.17 -4.59 10.08
C MET A 316 8.56 -4.98 9.60
N ASP A 317 9.19 -4.17 8.79
CA ASP A 317 10.51 -4.45 8.23
C ASP A 317 11.63 -4.25 9.27
N TYR A 318 11.41 -3.34 10.23
CA TYR A 318 12.45 -2.94 11.18
C TYR A 318 12.13 -3.27 12.65
N THR A 319 10.94 -3.83 12.94
CA THR A 319 10.48 -4.11 14.31
C THR A 319 10.19 -5.60 14.49
N SER A 320 10.74 -6.19 15.57
CA SER A 320 10.40 -7.58 15.90
C SER A 320 8.96 -7.72 16.38
N ALA A 321 8.37 -8.91 16.18
CA ALA A 321 7.03 -9.22 16.68
C ALA A 321 6.92 -9.04 18.20
N GLU A 322 8.01 -9.31 18.95
CA GLU A 322 8.06 -9.10 20.40
C GLU A 322 8.01 -7.62 20.77
N GLN A 323 8.78 -6.76 20.08
CA GLN A 323 8.74 -5.31 20.28
C GLN A 323 7.36 -4.75 19.95
N MET A 324 6.76 -5.20 18.84
CA MET A 324 5.41 -4.79 18.48
C MET A 324 4.39 -5.24 19.53
N ALA A 325 4.44 -6.51 19.95
CA ALA A 325 3.53 -7.03 20.98
C ALA A 325 3.62 -6.21 22.26
N GLN A 326 4.82 -5.84 22.67
CA GLN A 326 5.04 -5.03 23.87
C GLN A 326 4.52 -3.60 23.71
N ALA A 327 4.86 -2.92 22.63
CA ALA A 327 4.50 -1.50 22.41
C ALA A 327 3.00 -1.34 22.12
N TRP A 328 2.46 -2.12 21.20
CA TRP A 328 1.06 -2.05 20.76
C TRP A 328 0.10 -2.78 21.70
N GLY A 329 0.62 -3.78 22.44
CA GLY A 329 -0.17 -4.58 23.37
C GLY A 329 -0.34 -3.98 24.77
N ALA A 330 0.39 -2.93 25.11
CA ALA A 330 0.41 -2.33 26.46
C ALA A 330 -0.99 -1.95 26.96
N ASP A 331 -1.82 -1.36 26.10
CA ASP A 331 -3.20 -0.98 26.44
C ASP A 331 -4.11 -2.18 26.71
N TYR A 332 -3.73 -3.37 26.30
CA TYR A 332 -4.46 -4.63 26.44
C TYR A 332 -3.85 -5.55 27.52
N GLY A 333 -2.81 -5.07 28.20
CA GLY A 333 -2.04 -5.86 29.17
C GLY A 333 -1.21 -6.96 28.54
N VAL A 334 -0.85 -6.82 27.26
CA VAL A 334 0.05 -7.71 26.52
C VAL A 334 1.47 -7.17 26.63
N THR A 335 2.39 -7.96 27.16
CA THR A 335 3.80 -7.60 27.33
C THR A 335 4.74 -8.52 26.56
N LYS A 336 4.24 -9.61 26.00
CA LYS A 336 4.99 -10.61 25.24
C LYS A 336 4.18 -11.11 24.05
N PHE A 337 4.85 -11.38 22.95
CA PHE A 337 4.27 -11.97 21.76
C PHE A 337 3.47 -13.26 22.04
N ALA A 338 4.00 -14.15 22.87
CA ALA A 338 3.35 -15.41 23.24
C ALA A 338 1.96 -15.22 23.88
N GLN A 339 1.69 -14.08 24.56
CA GLN A 339 0.40 -13.81 25.20
C GLN A 339 -0.73 -13.57 24.19
N LEU A 340 -0.42 -13.30 22.93
CA LEU A 340 -1.40 -13.13 21.86
C LEU A 340 -1.86 -14.46 21.25
N TYR A 341 -1.27 -15.59 21.66
CA TYR A 341 -1.69 -16.92 21.25
C TYR A 341 -2.73 -17.53 22.18
N ASP A 342 -3.78 -18.06 21.58
CA ASP A 342 -4.94 -18.64 22.31
C ASP A 342 -4.72 -20.10 22.76
N LYS A 343 -3.58 -20.70 22.41
CA LYS A 343 -3.30 -22.13 22.64
C LYS A 343 -2.06 -22.34 23.51
N GLY A 344 -2.20 -23.28 24.41
CA GLY A 344 -1.28 -23.79 25.42
C GLY A 344 0.19 -23.28 25.38
N LEU A 345 0.67 -22.89 26.52
CA LEU A 345 1.95 -22.20 26.77
C LEU A 345 3.15 -22.75 25.99
N ASN A 346 3.30 -24.07 25.87
CA ASN A 346 4.46 -24.67 25.22
C ASN A 346 4.57 -24.37 23.70
N VAL A 347 3.43 -24.33 23.00
CA VAL A 347 3.42 -24.03 21.55
C VAL A 347 3.62 -22.53 21.32
N ALA A 348 3.10 -21.70 22.22
CA ALA A 348 3.27 -20.24 22.13
C ALA A 348 4.74 -19.84 22.36
N ASP A 349 5.41 -20.43 23.35
CA ASP A 349 6.81 -20.16 23.68
C ASP A 349 7.75 -20.63 22.55
N GLN A 350 7.49 -21.82 21.97
CA GLN A 350 8.26 -22.31 20.83
C GLN A 350 8.13 -21.38 19.62
N ARG A 351 6.91 -20.98 19.26
CA ARG A 351 6.67 -20.06 18.14
C ARG A 351 7.25 -18.68 18.39
N ALA A 352 7.24 -18.20 19.62
CA ALA A 352 7.88 -16.94 19.99
C ALA A 352 9.40 -17.00 19.78
N ALA A 353 10.04 -18.10 20.17
CA ALA A 353 11.48 -18.30 19.97
C ALA A 353 11.86 -18.40 18.47
N GLU A 354 11.12 -19.21 17.70
CA GLU A 354 11.32 -19.33 16.25
C GLU A 354 11.13 -17.97 15.56
N ARG A 355 10.11 -17.21 15.95
CA ARG A 355 9.85 -15.88 15.40
C ARG A 355 10.96 -14.89 15.75
N ALA A 356 11.47 -14.91 16.99
CA ALA A 356 12.54 -14.02 17.41
C ALA A 356 13.82 -14.19 16.59
N GLU A 357 14.21 -15.44 16.26
CA GLU A 357 15.36 -15.71 15.42
C GLU A 357 15.15 -15.23 13.96
N GLN A 358 13.95 -15.45 13.41
CA GLN A 358 13.59 -14.96 12.08
C GLN A 358 13.61 -13.43 12.02
N ASP A 359 12.98 -12.76 13.00
CA ASP A 359 12.92 -11.31 13.08
C ASP A 359 14.33 -10.71 13.18
N LYS A 360 15.21 -11.27 14.02
CA LYS A 360 16.59 -10.79 14.18
C LYS A 360 17.38 -10.78 12.88
N LYS A 361 17.28 -11.87 12.10
CA LYS A 361 17.95 -11.96 10.81
C LYS A 361 17.35 -10.99 9.80
N SER A 362 16.03 -11.01 9.63
CA SER A 362 15.34 -10.18 8.63
C SER A 362 15.55 -8.69 8.89
N ILE A 363 15.50 -8.25 10.15
CA ILE A 363 15.71 -6.85 10.53
C ILE A 363 17.13 -6.40 10.19
N ALA A 364 18.16 -7.24 10.44
CA ALA A 364 19.54 -6.91 10.11
C ALA A 364 19.75 -6.78 8.59
N ASP A 365 19.16 -7.70 7.82
CA ASP A 365 19.21 -7.67 6.35
C ASP A 365 18.47 -6.43 5.83
N ASN A 366 17.28 -6.13 6.33
CA ASN A 366 16.46 -4.98 5.93
C ASN A 366 17.17 -3.64 6.22
N PHE A 367 17.83 -3.49 7.38
CA PHE A 367 18.63 -2.29 7.65
C PHE A 367 19.83 -2.15 6.72
N SER A 368 20.48 -3.26 6.36
CA SER A 368 21.59 -3.24 5.41
C SER A 368 21.14 -2.82 4.01
N ASP A 369 20.00 -3.35 3.56
CA ASP A 369 19.40 -3.01 2.26
C ASP A 369 18.88 -1.57 2.26
N GLU A 370 18.33 -1.09 3.35
CA GLU A 370 17.87 0.28 3.52
C GLU A 370 19.03 1.26 3.41
N ILE A 371 20.15 1.05 4.13
CA ILE A 371 21.35 1.90 4.04
C ILE A 371 21.89 1.92 2.60
N LYS A 372 21.92 0.74 1.96
CA LYS A 372 22.35 0.61 0.57
C LYS A 372 21.42 1.38 -0.37
N GLY A 373 20.11 1.25 -0.21
CA GLY A 373 19.11 1.99 -0.99
C GLY A 373 19.20 3.49 -0.78
N TYR A 374 19.43 3.93 0.46
CA TYR A 374 19.54 5.34 0.82
C TYR A 374 20.72 6.05 0.13
N HIS A 375 21.87 5.37 0.02
CA HIS A 375 23.10 5.96 -0.53
C HIS A 375 23.47 5.44 -1.93
N ASP A 376 22.68 4.54 -2.52
CA ASP A 376 23.06 3.76 -3.71
C ASP A 376 24.42 3.05 -3.56
N ARG A 377 24.74 2.69 -2.32
CA ARG A 377 26.01 2.07 -1.94
C ARG A 377 25.91 1.35 -0.60
N ALA A 378 26.52 0.17 -0.50
CA ALA A 378 26.62 -0.55 0.76
C ALA A 378 27.50 0.20 1.77
N ALA A 379 27.14 0.14 3.05
CA ALA A 379 28.00 0.59 4.13
C ALA A 379 29.28 -0.28 4.20
N VAL A 380 30.42 0.36 4.56
CA VAL A 380 31.65 -0.35 4.89
C VAL A 380 31.43 -1.21 6.14
N LYS A 381 30.69 -0.66 7.10
CA LYS A 381 30.37 -1.33 8.35
C LYS A 381 29.09 -0.72 8.92
N VAL A 382 28.17 -1.56 9.38
CA VAL A 382 27.05 -1.18 10.23
C VAL A 382 27.46 -1.41 11.69
N ASN A 383 27.46 -0.37 12.50
CA ASN A 383 27.90 -0.41 13.88
C ASN A 383 26.75 -0.77 14.82
N ASP A 384 25.59 -0.12 14.62
CA ASP A 384 24.39 -0.33 15.46
C ASP A 384 23.13 0.02 14.68
N THR A 385 22.04 -0.69 15.02
CA THR A 385 20.68 -0.38 14.54
C THR A 385 19.71 -0.49 15.70
N LYS A 386 18.81 0.49 15.85
CA LYS A 386 17.90 0.53 17.01
C LYS A 386 16.56 1.16 16.66
N VAL A 387 15.47 0.47 16.95
CA VAL A 387 14.14 1.05 16.96
C VAL A 387 13.93 1.82 18.27
N LEU A 388 13.60 3.10 18.16
CA LEU A 388 13.38 4.02 19.28
C LEU A 388 11.90 4.14 19.64
N SER A 389 11.01 4.01 18.65
CA SER A 389 9.55 4.00 18.79
C SER A 389 8.94 3.08 17.76
N CYS A 390 8.04 2.19 18.20
CA CYS A 390 7.34 1.25 17.32
C CYS A 390 6.13 1.86 16.61
N GLY A 391 5.95 3.18 16.67
CA GLY A 391 4.88 3.87 15.96
C GLY A 391 3.48 3.57 16.48
N GLU A 392 3.34 3.11 17.72
CA GLU A 392 2.04 2.79 18.31
C GLU A 392 1.13 4.02 18.37
N LYS A 393 -0.13 3.85 17.98
CA LYS A 393 -1.13 4.92 17.89
C LYS A 393 -0.64 6.07 16.99
N ASP A 394 -0.60 7.29 17.53
CA ASP A 394 -0.22 8.51 16.82
C ASP A 394 1.29 8.83 16.94
N LYS A 395 2.04 7.98 17.64
CA LYS A 395 3.50 8.18 17.72
C LYS A 395 4.16 7.92 16.36
N PRO A 396 5.21 8.66 16.03
CA PRO A 396 6.02 8.33 14.86
C PRO A 396 6.72 6.99 15.05
N PHE A 397 6.88 6.25 13.97
CA PHE A 397 7.84 5.16 13.93
C PHE A 397 9.23 5.76 13.82
N THR A 398 10.14 5.41 14.74
CA THR A 398 11.45 6.03 14.80
C THR A 398 12.54 5.00 14.99
N TYR A 399 13.58 5.08 14.17
CA TYR A 399 14.78 4.24 14.31
C TYR A 399 16.07 5.03 14.14
N LEU A 400 17.15 4.44 14.61
CA LEU A 400 18.51 4.94 14.50
C LEU A 400 19.38 3.89 13.79
N VAL A 401 20.20 4.32 12.84
CA VAL A 401 21.26 3.53 12.22
C VAL A 401 22.60 4.24 12.39
N ASP A 402 23.62 3.50 12.85
CA ASP A 402 25.00 3.96 13.01
C ASP A 402 25.88 3.12 12.09
N TYR A 403 26.52 3.76 11.13
CA TYR A 403 27.28 3.08 10.09
C TYR A 403 28.42 3.91 9.53
N GLN A 404 29.33 3.27 8.82
CA GLN A 404 30.47 3.88 8.18
C GLN A 404 30.39 3.74 6.66
N MET A 405 30.61 4.84 5.95
CA MET A 405 30.57 4.93 4.49
C MET A 405 31.90 5.36 3.91
N ASP A 406 32.26 4.78 2.77
CA ASP A 406 33.33 5.26 1.90
C ASP A 406 32.79 6.08 0.72
N GLY A 407 33.68 6.65 -0.08
CA GLY A 407 33.35 7.31 -1.35
C GLY A 407 32.67 8.67 -1.22
N LEU A 408 32.22 9.06 -0.02
CA LEU A 408 31.58 10.36 0.24
C LEU A 408 32.63 11.46 0.57
N VAL A 409 33.85 11.07 0.95
CA VAL A 409 34.97 11.99 1.23
C VAL A 409 36.10 11.67 0.26
N LYS A 410 36.61 12.71 -0.41
CA LYS A 410 37.77 12.64 -1.30
C LYS A 410 38.86 13.56 -0.81
N LYS A 411 40.12 13.08 -0.78
CA LYS A 411 41.27 13.89 -0.46
C LYS A 411 41.83 14.54 -1.73
N ALA A 412 41.93 15.86 -1.73
CA ALA A 412 42.49 16.64 -2.83
C ALA A 412 43.68 17.50 -2.29
N GLY A 413 44.87 16.93 -2.31
CA GLY A 413 46.05 17.53 -1.69
C GLY A 413 45.92 17.66 -0.16
N ARG A 414 45.87 18.88 0.35
CA ARG A 414 45.62 19.18 1.77
C ARG A 414 44.14 19.32 2.10
N ASN A 415 43.29 19.39 1.09
CA ASN A 415 41.83 19.59 1.26
C ASN A 415 41.06 18.28 1.29
N LEU A 416 39.93 18.30 1.97
CA LEU A 416 38.91 17.27 1.90
C LEU A 416 37.68 17.78 1.10
N VAL A 417 37.18 16.99 0.21
CA VAL A 417 35.96 17.28 -0.55
C VAL A 417 34.89 16.30 -0.11
N VAL A 418 33.82 16.83 0.46
CA VAL A 418 32.70 16.00 1.00
C VAL A 418 31.46 16.16 0.14
N SER A 419 30.90 15.06 -0.28
CA SER A 419 29.64 15.00 -1.07
C SER A 419 28.42 15.11 -0.13
N VAL A 420 28.19 16.30 0.44
CA VAL A 420 27.13 16.54 1.42
C VAL A 420 25.72 16.25 0.84
N GLY A 421 25.52 16.52 -0.45
CA GLY A 421 24.26 16.23 -1.12
C GLY A 421 23.90 14.73 -1.12
N GLN A 422 24.89 13.84 -1.12
CA GLN A 422 24.65 12.40 -1.04
C GLN A 422 24.26 11.91 0.37
N LEU A 423 24.38 12.75 1.39
CA LEU A 423 23.88 12.47 2.74
C LEU A 423 22.35 12.66 2.82
N VAL A 424 21.75 13.38 1.89
CA VAL A 424 20.29 13.63 1.88
C VAL A 424 19.51 12.40 1.36
N GLY A 425 20.21 11.36 0.93
CA GLY A 425 19.62 10.17 0.33
C GLY A 425 19.35 10.34 -1.17
N GLN A 426 18.82 9.30 -1.77
CA GLN A 426 18.44 9.32 -3.18
C GLN A 426 17.30 10.30 -3.40
N GLN A 427 17.49 11.23 -4.32
CA GLN A 427 16.47 12.15 -4.78
C GLN A 427 15.83 11.61 -6.05
N VAL A 428 14.58 12.04 -6.31
CA VAL A 428 13.89 11.69 -7.57
C VAL A 428 14.70 12.23 -8.74
N HIS A 429 15.21 11.32 -9.56
CA HIS A 429 15.88 11.65 -10.81
C HIS A 429 14.93 11.40 -11.98
N ILE A 430 14.56 12.45 -12.70
CA ILE A 430 13.72 12.36 -13.90
C ILE A 430 14.59 12.66 -15.11
N GLU A 431 14.83 11.65 -15.94
CA GLU A 431 15.62 11.79 -17.17
C GLU A 431 14.89 12.59 -18.26
N GLY A 432 15.64 13.03 -19.28
CA GLY A 432 15.13 13.98 -20.28
C GLY A 432 13.86 13.53 -21.01
N ALA A 433 13.71 12.24 -21.31
CA ALA A 433 12.50 11.68 -21.92
C ALA A 433 11.29 11.70 -20.97
N GLU A 434 11.50 11.47 -19.69
CA GLU A 434 10.46 11.49 -18.66
C GLU A 434 9.96 12.91 -18.34
N ARG A 435 10.75 13.95 -18.61
CA ARG A 435 10.34 15.35 -18.48
C ARG A 435 9.32 15.78 -19.51
N GLN A 436 9.22 15.05 -20.61
CA GLN A 436 8.27 15.33 -21.72
C GLN A 436 7.06 14.39 -21.69
N ARG A 437 6.77 13.81 -20.51
CA ARG A 437 5.61 12.92 -20.37
C ARG A 437 4.29 13.68 -20.55
N ASN A 438 3.31 13.02 -21.14
CA ASN A 438 1.96 13.55 -21.40
C ASN A 438 0.92 13.01 -20.40
N VAL A 439 1.35 12.28 -19.38
CA VAL A 439 0.50 11.73 -18.34
C VAL A 439 0.95 12.22 -16.97
N ASP A 440 0.01 12.33 -16.03
CA ASP A 440 0.27 12.83 -14.69
C ASP A 440 1.21 11.93 -13.87
N ILE A 441 1.89 12.55 -12.92
CA ILE A 441 2.65 11.82 -11.89
C ILE A 441 1.65 11.34 -10.83
N ILE A 442 1.63 10.02 -10.58
CA ILE A 442 0.77 9.43 -9.54
C ILE A 442 1.62 9.07 -8.32
N TYR A 443 1.39 9.80 -7.23
CA TYR A 443 1.88 9.41 -5.91
C TYR A 443 0.75 8.78 -5.07
N PRO A 444 1.07 7.81 -4.20
CA PRO A 444 0.07 7.16 -3.37
C PRO A 444 -0.60 8.12 -2.37
N TYR A 445 0.14 9.11 -1.85
CA TYR A 445 -0.35 10.11 -0.89
C TYR A 445 0.56 11.34 -0.88
N PRO A 446 0.06 12.52 -0.44
CA PRO A 446 0.90 13.69 -0.23
C PRO A 446 1.79 13.49 1.00
N ARG A 447 3.06 13.91 0.93
CA ARG A 447 4.02 13.76 2.03
C ARG A 447 4.92 14.98 2.21
N THR A 448 5.48 15.10 3.41
CA THR A 448 6.53 16.07 3.74
C THR A 448 7.80 15.31 4.08
N TYR A 449 8.87 15.64 3.38
CA TYR A 449 10.21 15.12 3.64
C TYR A 449 11.10 16.22 4.18
N SER A 450 11.77 15.98 5.31
CA SER A 450 12.65 16.93 5.96
C SER A 450 13.95 16.27 6.37
N VAL A 451 15.07 16.79 5.90
CA VAL A 451 16.40 16.27 6.23
C VAL A 451 17.24 17.37 6.87
N THR A 452 17.85 17.04 8.00
CA THR A 452 18.85 17.87 8.67
C THR A 452 20.18 17.15 8.70
N VAL A 453 21.22 17.75 8.11
CA VAL A 453 22.59 17.20 8.12
C VAL A 453 23.48 18.08 8.96
N ARG A 454 24.15 17.48 9.94
CA ARG A 454 25.18 18.10 10.78
C ARG A 454 26.50 17.38 10.49
N LEU A 455 27.42 18.09 9.81
CA LEU A 455 28.75 17.57 9.51
C LEU A 455 29.77 18.24 10.47
N THR A 456 30.42 17.42 11.30
CA THR A 456 31.49 17.89 12.18
C THR A 456 32.78 18.08 11.36
N ILE A 457 33.30 19.28 11.36
CA ILE A 457 34.55 19.59 10.69
C ILE A 457 35.74 19.10 11.54
N PRO A 458 36.68 18.31 10.98
CA PRO A 458 37.80 17.77 11.73
C PRO A 458 38.75 18.89 12.22
N ASP A 459 39.47 18.63 13.30
CA ASP A 459 40.49 19.54 13.83
C ASP A 459 41.52 19.87 12.77
N GLY A 460 41.88 21.16 12.68
CA GLY A 460 42.82 21.67 11.68
C GLY A 460 42.26 21.97 10.30
N TYR A 461 40.95 21.74 10.10
CA TYR A 461 40.24 22.12 8.88
C TYR A 461 39.25 23.27 9.15
N THR A 462 38.99 24.05 8.11
CA THR A 462 37.96 25.10 8.12
C THR A 462 37.23 25.10 6.79
N VAL A 463 35.94 25.44 6.81
CA VAL A 463 35.16 25.63 5.57
C VAL A 463 35.45 27.01 5.02
N SER A 464 35.78 27.10 3.72
CA SER A 464 36.06 28.40 3.11
C SER A 464 34.83 29.32 3.14
N PRO A 465 34.99 30.65 3.31
CA PRO A 465 33.88 31.59 3.28
C PRO A 465 33.05 31.50 1.99
N GLU A 466 33.70 31.24 0.85
CA GLU A 466 33.07 31.08 -0.44
C GLU A 466 32.18 29.80 -0.48
N SER A 467 32.68 28.72 0.10
CA SER A 467 31.88 27.46 0.21
C SER A 467 30.68 27.63 1.14
N LEU A 468 30.85 28.35 2.26
CA LEU A 468 29.74 28.67 3.17
C LEU A 468 28.70 29.55 2.48
N GLN A 469 29.12 30.53 1.69
CA GLN A 469 28.20 31.40 0.94
C GLN A 469 27.40 30.61 -0.10
N LYS A 470 28.00 29.63 -0.79
CA LYS A 470 27.34 28.74 -1.73
C LYS A 470 26.32 27.79 -1.06
N LEU A 471 26.57 27.41 0.19
CA LEU A 471 25.66 26.60 0.99
C LEU A 471 24.52 27.43 1.58
N ASN A 472 24.76 28.69 1.91
CA ASN A 472 23.75 29.57 2.50
C ASN A 472 22.83 30.14 1.41
N SER A 473 22.10 29.25 0.74
CA SER A 473 21.11 29.61 -0.26
C SER A 473 19.76 29.00 0.14
N ASN A 474 18.73 29.86 0.18
CA ASN A 474 17.34 29.44 0.24
C ASN A 474 16.85 29.26 -1.19
N VAL A 475 16.36 28.04 -1.52
CA VAL A 475 15.77 27.76 -2.82
C VAL A 475 14.37 27.24 -2.56
N ASP A 476 13.37 28.07 -2.84
CA ASP A 476 11.98 27.63 -2.91
C ASP A 476 11.76 26.95 -4.29
N LEU A 477 11.61 25.63 -4.27
CA LEU A 477 11.30 24.85 -5.47
C LEU A 477 9.79 24.60 -5.51
N SER A 478 9.11 25.15 -6.51
CA SER A 478 7.76 24.71 -6.84
C SER A 478 7.84 23.36 -7.56
N LEU A 479 6.74 22.60 -7.58
CA LEU A 479 6.58 21.29 -8.27
C LEU A 479 7.04 21.30 -9.76
N ILE A 480 7.26 22.48 -10.36
CA ILE A 480 7.64 22.67 -11.76
C ILE A 480 9.16 22.72 -11.93
N HIS A 481 9.95 22.85 -10.86
CA HIS A 481 11.39 23.01 -10.92
C HIS A 481 12.11 22.01 -10.00
N ILE A 482 12.18 20.75 -10.41
CA ILE A 482 13.07 19.78 -9.77
C ILE A 482 14.42 19.87 -10.47
N SER A 483 15.37 20.60 -9.89
CA SER A 483 16.78 20.56 -10.27
C SER A 483 17.60 19.97 -9.14
N GLU A 484 18.43 18.96 -9.45
CA GLU A 484 19.32 18.36 -8.47
C GLU A 484 20.35 19.38 -7.95
N PRO A 485 20.48 19.57 -6.64
CA PRO A 485 21.64 20.23 -6.09
C PRO A 485 22.71 19.21 -5.71
N THR A 486 23.52 18.77 -6.67
CA THR A 486 24.78 18.11 -6.31
C THR A 486 25.74 19.20 -5.80
N ARG A 487 25.83 19.38 -4.48
CA ARG A 487 26.76 20.38 -3.90
C ARG A 487 27.94 19.66 -3.30
N LEU A 488 29.12 19.99 -3.83
CA LEU A 488 30.41 19.60 -3.29
C LEU A 488 30.89 20.68 -2.33
N LEU A 489 31.23 20.29 -1.11
CA LEU A 489 31.94 21.13 -0.13
C LEU A 489 33.43 20.84 -0.21
N SER A 490 34.24 21.87 -0.44
CA SER A 490 35.67 21.80 -0.21
C SER A 490 35.97 22.32 1.19
N ILE A 491 36.57 21.49 2.03
CA ILE A 491 36.96 21.77 3.40
C ILE A 491 38.48 21.91 3.49
#